data_97023b915f30de48d80e9a5f6426894f
#
_entry.id   97023b915f30de48d80e9a5f6426894f
#
_cell.length_a   1.000
_cell.length_b   1.000
_cell.length_c   1.000
_cell.angle_alpha   90.00
_cell.angle_beta   90.00
_cell.angle_gamma   90.00
#
_symmetry.space_group_name_H-M   'P 1'
#
loop_
_entity.id
_entity.type
_entity.pdbx_description
1 polymer ?
#
loop_
_entity_poly.entity_id
_entity_poly.type
_entity_poly.pdbx_seq_one_letter_code
_entity_poly.pdbx_strand_id
1 'polypeptide(L)'
;MYWFGEVLMSKEAWAPDRAEIIWINYNPQSGREMRDMHPMLVLSPKKFNHRTGIVIGLPMTTAEYNSTNPFAVKFQGQRGVVSYVLAHQPKSFDWRERSARSHPWKRAPQEVFATACDLLNQIILLDE
;
A
#
# COMPACT_ATOMS: atom_id res chain seq x y z
N MET A 1 -20.92 5.86 11.95
CA MET A 1 -19.92 6.86 11.62
C MET A 1 -20.24 7.53 10.30
N TYR A 2 -20.61 8.76 10.34
CA TYR A 2 -21.12 9.46 9.17
C TYR A 2 -20.06 10.20 8.37
N TRP A 3 -18.90 10.28 8.93
CA TRP A 3 -17.79 10.97 8.32
C TRP A 3 -17.51 10.47 6.90
N PHE A 4 -17.49 9.15 6.72
CA PHE A 4 -17.32 8.57 5.39
C PHE A 4 -18.59 8.62 4.57
N GLY A 5 -19.73 8.47 5.20
CA GLY A 5 -21.00 8.40 4.49
C GLY A 5 -21.41 9.69 3.81
N GLU A 6 -20.84 10.82 4.26
CA GLU A 6 -21.17 12.10 3.67
C GLU A 6 -20.32 12.47 2.47
N VAL A 7 -19.31 11.69 2.18
CA VAL A 7 -18.45 11.96 1.03
C VAL A 7 -19.11 11.43 -0.22
N LEU A 8 -19.54 12.34 -1.08
CA LEU A 8 -20.09 11.98 -2.38
C LEU A 8 -18.92 11.76 -3.34
N MET A 9 -18.72 10.52 -3.68
CA MET A 9 -17.63 10.16 -4.56
C MET A 9 -18.17 9.91 -5.96
N SER A 10 -17.57 10.59 -6.93
CA SER A 10 -17.84 10.30 -8.32
C SER A 10 -17.46 8.87 -8.62
N LYS A 11 -18.26 8.19 -9.44
CA LYS A 11 -17.96 6.82 -9.86
C LYS A 11 -16.66 6.76 -10.66
N GLU A 12 -16.30 7.85 -11.30
CA GLU A 12 -15.06 7.95 -12.08
C GLU A 12 -13.86 8.33 -11.23
N ALA A 13 -14.09 8.81 -10.02
CA ALA A 13 -13.00 9.26 -9.17
C ALA A 13 -12.27 8.07 -8.58
N TRP A 14 -11.06 7.83 -9.06
CA TRP A 14 -10.22 6.78 -8.51
C TRP A 14 -9.55 7.27 -7.23
N ALA A 15 -9.44 6.38 -6.28
CA ALA A 15 -8.61 6.53 -5.09
C ALA A 15 -8.12 5.15 -4.69
N PRO A 16 -6.94 5.06 -4.07
CA PRO A 16 -6.47 3.76 -3.57
C PRO A 16 -7.46 3.15 -2.58
N ASP A 17 -7.58 1.84 -2.59
CA ASP A 17 -8.44 1.14 -1.64
C ASP A 17 -7.64 0.08 -0.88
N ARG A 18 -8.18 -0.32 0.27
CA ARG A 18 -7.57 -1.31 1.15
C ARG A 18 -7.30 -2.61 0.40
N ALA A 19 -6.12 -3.16 0.63
CA ALA A 19 -5.61 -4.39 0.03
C ALA A 19 -5.23 -4.26 -1.44
N GLU A 20 -5.38 -3.08 -2.04
CA GLU A 20 -4.88 -2.85 -3.39
C GLU A 20 -3.39 -2.63 -3.39
N ILE A 21 -2.78 -2.98 -4.50
CA ILE A 21 -1.39 -2.66 -4.77
C ILE A 21 -1.38 -1.48 -5.72
N ILE A 22 -0.61 -0.45 -5.38
CA ILE A 22 -0.52 0.76 -6.18
C ILE A 22 0.93 1.08 -6.49
N TRP A 23 1.15 1.80 -7.58
CA TRP A 23 2.39 2.53 -7.80
C TRP A 23 2.30 3.86 -7.08
N ILE A 24 3.35 4.27 -6.40
CA ILE A 24 3.42 5.58 -5.78
C ILE A 24 4.86 6.07 -5.77
N ASN A 25 5.04 7.37 -5.91
CA ASN A 25 6.36 7.97 -5.91
C ASN A 25 6.84 8.16 -4.48
N TYR A 26 7.88 7.42 -4.09
CA TYR A 26 8.47 7.52 -2.75
C TYR A 26 9.39 8.73 -2.62
N ASN A 27 9.77 9.32 -3.73
CA ASN A 27 10.68 10.45 -3.73
C ASN A 27 10.21 11.52 -4.74
N PRO A 28 9.16 12.28 -4.41
CA PRO A 28 8.62 13.26 -5.36
C PRO A 28 9.59 14.38 -5.69
N GLN A 29 10.60 14.62 -4.86
CA GLN A 29 11.58 15.67 -5.10
C GLN A 29 12.55 15.31 -6.22
N SER A 30 12.66 14.04 -6.54
CA SER A 30 13.50 13.59 -7.65
C SER A 30 12.82 13.78 -9.01
N GLY A 31 11.58 14.26 -9.02
CA GLY A 31 10.86 14.48 -10.25
C GLY A 31 9.95 13.33 -10.62
N ARG A 32 9.76 13.12 -11.92
CA ARG A 32 8.75 12.18 -12.43
C ARG A 32 9.34 10.90 -12.99
N GLU A 33 10.56 10.59 -12.59
CA GLU A 33 11.20 9.39 -13.11
C GLU A 33 10.55 8.13 -12.56
N MET A 34 10.35 7.16 -13.44
CA MET A 34 9.72 5.89 -13.08
C MET A 34 10.49 5.13 -12.02
N ARG A 35 11.80 5.34 -11.94
CA ARG A 35 12.63 4.67 -10.92
C ARG A 35 12.24 5.03 -9.50
N ASP A 36 11.54 6.15 -9.30
CA ASP A 36 11.09 6.57 -7.97
C ASP A 36 9.71 6.03 -7.64
N MET A 37 9.05 5.42 -8.60
CA MET A 37 7.76 4.78 -8.40
C MET A 37 7.98 3.36 -7.90
N HIS A 38 7.37 3.06 -6.77
CA HIS A 38 7.49 1.75 -6.13
C HIS A 38 6.11 1.23 -5.76
N PRO A 39 5.95 -0.08 -5.67
CA PRO A 39 4.67 -0.63 -5.24
C PRO A 39 4.45 -0.45 -3.74
N MET A 40 3.20 -0.27 -3.38
CA MET A 40 2.75 -0.17 -2.00
C MET A 40 1.49 -1.01 -1.84
N LEU A 41 1.42 -1.75 -0.73
CA LEU A 41 0.19 -2.43 -0.31
C LEU A 41 -0.61 -1.46 0.55
N VAL A 42 -1.83 -1.14 0.10
CA VAL A 42 -2.67 -0.15 0.77
C VAL A 42 -3.37 -0.77 1.97
N LEU A 43 -3.31 -0.10 3.11
CA LEU A 43 -3.98 -0.52 4.34
C LEU A 43 -5.25 0.27 4.61
N SER A 44 -5.25 1.56 4.29
CA SER A 44 -6.37 2.44 4.59
C SER A 44 -7.48 2.33 3.54
N PRO A 45 -8.76 2.49 3.96
CA PRO A 45 -9.87 2.29 3.04
C PRO A 45 -10.04 3.45 2.07
N LYS A 46 -10.66 3.16 0.93
CA LYS A 46 -10.87 4.12 -0.14
C LYS A 46 -11.55 5.40 0.32
N LYS A 47 -12.56 5.29 1.18
CA LYS A 47 -13.27 6.48 1.66
C LYS A 47 -12.37 7.40 2.44
N PHE A 48 -11.50 6.86 3.28
CA PHE A 48 -10.50 7.63 3.99
C PHE A 48 -9.52 8.28 3.00
N ASN A 49 -9.02 7.48 2.08
CA ASN A 49 -8.01 7.95 1.14
C ASN A 49 -8.54 9.07 0.23
N HIS A 50 -9.78 8.90 -0.20
CA HIS A 50 -10.42 9.91 -1.04
C HIS A 50 -10.69 11.19 -0.25
N ARG A 51 -11.21 11.04 0.97
CA ARG A 51 -11.58 12.18 1.80
C ARG A 51 -10.39 13.01 2.23
N THR A 52 -9.32 12.36 2.62
CA THR A 52 -8.17 13.06 3.22
C THR A 52 -7.05 13.37 2.23
N GLY A 53 -6.99 12.67 1.11
CA GLY A 53 -5.84 12.74 0.23
C GLY A 53 -4.63 11.98 0.75
N ILE A 54 -4.80 11.25 1.85
CA ILE A 54 -3.73 10.47 2.48
C ILE A 54 -3.98 8.99 2.21
N VAL A 55 -2.90 8.24 1.98
CA VAL A 55 -2.92 6.79 1.95
C VAL A 55 -1.94 6.26 2.99
N ILE A 56 -2.35 5.24 3.73
CA ILE A 56 -1.48 4.54 4.66
C ILE A 56 -1.26 3.14 4.10
N GLY A 57 0.00 2.74 3.99
CA GLY A 57 0.31 1.45 3.41
C GLY A 57 1.70 0.97 3.75
N LEU A 58 2.05 -0.17 3.17
CA LEU A 58 3.32 -0.85 3.41
C LEU A 58 4.10 -0.91 2.11
N PRO A 59 5.39 -0.56 2.13
CA PRO A 59 6.21 -0.67 0.92
C PRO A 59 6.37 -2.13 0.51
N MET A 60 6.54 -2.32 -0.78
CA MET A 60 6.83 -3.63 -1.34
C MET A 60 8.14 -3.56 -2.13
N THR A 61 8.86 -4.65 -2.14
CA THR A 61 10.17 -4.70 -2.81
C THR A 61 10.43 -6.11 -3.35
N THR A 62 11.24 -6.18 -4.39
CA THR A 62 11.74 -7.46 -4.89
C THR A 62 13.14 -7.78 -4.35
N ALA A 63 13.69 -6.94 -3.50
CA ALA A 63 15.04 -7.13 -2.96
C ALA A 63 15.14 -8.43 -2.17
N GLU A 64 15.96 -9.34 -2.67
CA GLU A 64 15.99 -10.72 -2.20
C GLU A 64 16.53 -10.89 -0.79
N TYR A 65 17.31 -9.94 -0.29
CA TYR A 65 17.79 -10.02 1.09
C TYR A 65 16.63 -10.05 2.10
N ASN A 66 15.43 -9.65 1.67
CA ASN A 66 14.26 -9.73 2.55
C ASN A 66 13.76 -11.15 2.76
N SER A 67 14.31 -12.14 2.06
CA SER A 67 13.92 -13.54 2.26
C SER A 67 14.17 -14.02 3.70
N THR A 68 15.09 -13.37 4.41
CA THR A 68 15.40 -13.70 5.80
C THR A 68 14.89 -12.65 6.79
N ASN A 69 14.17 -11.64 6.30
CA ASN A 69 13.60 -10.61 7.13
C ASN A 69 12.30 -11.09 7.77
N PRO A 70 12.23 -11.25 9.11
CA PRO A 70 11.03 -11.80 9.74
C PRO A 70 9.81 -10.90 9.63
N PHE A 71 9.98 -9.65 9.26
CA PHE A 71 8.88 -8.70 9.08
C PHE A 71 8.44 -8.53 7.64
N ALA A 72 9.07 -9.26 6.73
CA ALA A 72 8.71 -9.21 5.31
C ALA A 72 7.78 -10.37 4.98
N VAL A 73 6.69 -10.07 4.30
CA VAL A 73 5.73 -11.08 3.87
C VAL A 73 5.97 -11.35 2.39
N LYS A 74 6.45 -12.55 2.11
CA LYS A 74 6.76 -12.97 0.75
C LYS A 74 5.48 -13.37 0.03
N PHE A 75 5.34 -12.98 -1.22
CA PHE A 75 4.35 -13.58 -2.09
C PHE A 75 4.82 -13.51 -3.55
N GLN A 76 4.22 -14.36 -4.36
CA GLN A 76 4.56 -14.44 -5.76
C GLN A 76 3.48 -13.75 -6.56
N GLY A 77 3.87 -12.70 -7.27
CA GLY A 77 2.97 -11.97 -8.13
C GLY A 77 2.85 -12.60 -9.51
N GLN A 78 2.35 -11.82 -10.45
CA GLN A 78 2.20 -12.28 -11.81
C GLN A 78 3.57 -12.63 -12.41
N ARG A 79 3.57 -13.61 -13.30
CA ARG A 79 4.77 -14.08 -14.01
C ARG A 79 5.86 -14.61 -13.07
N GLY A 80 5.46 -15.07 -11.89
CA GLY A 80 6.40 -15.66 -10.95
C GLY A 80 7.31 -14.66 -10.24
N VAL A 81 7.05 -13.38 -10.34
CA VAL A 81 7.87 -12.37 -9.67
C VAL A 81 7.65 -12.46 -8.16
N VAL A 82 8.73 -12.67 -7.42
CA VAL A 82 8.67 -12.71 -5.96
C VAL A 82 8.79 -11.31 -5.42
N SER A 83 7.89 -10.97 -4.50
CA SER A 83 7.87 -9.65 -3.86
C SER A 83 7.74 -9.83 -2.35
N TYR A 84 8.11 -8.79 -1.62
CA TYR A 84 8.07 -8.77 -0.15
C TYR A 84 7.32 -7.54 0.30
N VAL A 85 6.32 -7.73 1.16
CA VAL A 85 5.62 -6.63 1.83
C VAL A 85 6.34 -6.36 3.14
N LEU A 86 6.79 -5.12 3.32
CA LEU A 86 7.60 -4.76 4.49
C LEU A 86 6.68 -4.27 5.61
N ALA A 87 6.22 -5.21 6.44
CA ALA A 87 5.21 -4.91 7.46
C ALA A 87 5.72 -3.98 8.57
N HIS A 88 7.03 -3.82 8.69
CA HIS A 88 7.64 -2.99 9.73
C HIS A 88 7.92 -1.55 9.27
N GLN A 89 7.48 -1.18 8.06
CA GLN A 89 7.77 0.14 7.50
C GLN A 89 6.52 0.86 7.00
N PRO A 90 5.48 1.03 7.85
CA PRO A 90 4.30 1.72 7.38
C PRO A 90 4.60 3.15 6.95
N LYS A 91 3.97 3.57 5.88
CA LYS A 91 4.13 4.91 5.30
C LYS A 91 2.77 5.58 5.23
N SER A 92 2.78 6.88 5.40
CA SER A 92 1.61 7.72 5.21
C SER A 92 1.98 8.80 4.21
N PHE A 93 1.33 8.80 3.05
CA PHE A 93 1.68 9.67 1.93
C PHE A 93 0.47 10.42 1.40
N ASP A 94 0.71 11.61 0.88
CA ASP A 94 -0.27 12.29 0.03
C ASP A 94 -0.25 11.59 -1.33
N TRP A 95 -1.28 10.80 -1.60
CA TRP A 95 -1.26 9.95 -2.78
C TRP A 95 -1.48 10.74 -4.09
N ARG A 96 -2.10 11.89 -4.02
CA ARG A 96 -2.27 12.74 -5.22
C ARG A 96 -0.95 13.40 -5.59
N GLU A 97 -0.28 14.00 -4.61
CA GLU A 97 1.02 14.64 -4.82
C GLU A 97 2.06 13.65 -5.31
N ARG A 98 1.96 12.40 -4.89
CA ARG A 98 2.93 11.36 -5.23
C ARG A 98 2.50 10.51 -6.40
N SER A 99 1.54 10.98 -7.18
CA SER A 99 1.14 10.38 -8.46
C SER A 99 0.75 8.90 -8.34
N ALA A 100 0.03 8.57 -7.29
CA ALA A 100 -0.41 7.19 -7.07
C ALA A 100 -1.31 6.72 -8.20
N ARG A 101 -1.14 5.46 -8.58
CA ARG A 101 -1.97 4.83 -9.61
C ARG A 101 -2.01 3.33 -9.42
N SER A 102 -2.99 2.70 -10.04
CA SER A 102 -3.19 1.26 -9.90
C SER A 102 -1.98 0.49 -10.46
N HIS A 103 -1.57 -0.53 -9.72
CA HIS A 103 -0.54 -1.47 -10.15
C HIS A 103 -1.20 -2.60 -10.94
N PRO A 104 -0.49 -3.18 -11.95
CA PRO A 104 -1.05 -4.28 -12.72
C PRO A 104 -1.51 -5.49 -11.90
N TRP A 105 -0.92 -5.74 -10.75
CA TRP A 105 -1.32 -6.85 -9.88
C TRP A 105 -2.62 -6.57 -9.14
N LYS A 106 -3.06 -5.35 -9.09
CA LYS A 106 -4.32 -4.86 -8.55
C LYS A 106 -4.52 -5.08 -7.05
N ARG A 107 -4.56 -6.31 -6.58
CA ARG A 107 -4.82 -6.60 -5.16
C ARG A 107 -3.88 -7.68 -4.66
N ALA A 108 -3.51 -7.57 -3.40
CA ALA A 108 -2.75 -8.63 -2.75
C ALA A 108 -3.67 -9.80 -2.43
N PRO A 109 -3.12 -11.04 -2.45
CA PRO A 109 -3.86 -12.18 -1.93
C PRO A 109 -4.30 -11.94 -0.49
N GLN A 110 -5.47 -12.42 -0.13
CA GLN A 110 -6.04 -12.17 1.18
C GLN A 110 -5.14 -12.63 2.32
N GLU A 111 -4.51 -13.80 2.17
CA GLU A 111 -3.62 -14.32 3.20
C GLU A 111 -2.35 -13.48 3.36
N VAL A 112 -1.86 -12.88 2.28
CA VAL A 112 -0.71 -11.98 2.34
C VAL A 112 -1.08 -10.71 3.10
N PHE A 113 -2.23 -10.15 2.76
CA PHE A 113 -2.73 -8.96 3.43
C PHE A 113 -2.95 -9.20 4.92
N ALA A 114 -3.60 -10.31 5.27
CA ALA A 114 -3.88 -10.66 6.66
C ALA A 114 -2.58 -10.86 7.44
N THR A 115 -1.61 -11.55 6.88
CA THR A 115 -0.31 -11.78 7.54
C THR A 115 0.42 -10.45 7.77
N ALA A 116 0.42 -9.58 6.78
CA ALA A 116 1.08 -8.28 6.91
C ALA A 116 0.42 -7.44 8.01
N CYS A 117 -0.91 -7.45 8.08
CA CYS A 117 -1.63 -6.74 9.14
C CYS A 117 -1.34 -7.31 10.52
N ASP A 118 -1.28 -8.64 10.64
CA ASP A 118 -0.94 -9.28 11.91
C ASP A 118 0.44 -8.89 12.40
N LEU A 119 1.42 -8.89 11.51
CA LEU A 119 2.77 -8.47 11.86
C LEU A 119 2.81 -7.02 12.31
N LEU A 120 2.14 -6.16 11.57
CA LEU A 120 2.09 -4.75 11.93
C LEU A 120 1.42 -4.53 13.28
N ASN A 121 0.30 -5.22 13.53
CA ASN A 121 -0.39 -5.14 14.82
C ASN A 121 0.51 -5.56 15.97
N GLN A 122 1.31 -6.60 15.80
CA GLN A 122 2.24 -7.04 16.84
C GLN A 122 3.31 -5.99 17.11
N ILE A 123 3.75 -5.28 16.06
CA ILE A 123 4.79 -4.26 16.20
C ILE A 123 4.25 -3.03 16.91
N ILE A 124 3.06 -2.57 16.57
CA ILE A 124 2.51 -1.31 17.08
C ILE A 124 1.38 -1.50 18.09
N LEU A 125 1.05 -2.74 18.42
CA LEU A 125 0.11 -3.08 19.50
C LEU A 125 -1.28 -2.47 19.31
N LEU A 126 -1.78 -2.51 18.08
CA LEU A 126 -3.10 -1.92 17.81
C LEU A 126 -4.23 -2.67 18.52
N ASP A 127 -4.05 -3.97 18.74
CA ASP A 127 -5.08 -4.84 19.33
C ASP A 127 -4.81 -5.19 20.78
N GLU A 128 -4.00 -4.42 21.45
CA GLU A 128 -3.58 -4.65 22.82
C GLU A 128 -4.73 -4.61 23.87
#